data_92b2d6220d5a3c4ceb4ae79a95b6b6aa
#
_entry.id   92b2d6220d5a3c4ceb4ae79a95b6b6aa
#
_cell.length_a   1.000
_cell.length_b   1.000
_cell.length_c   1.000
_cell.angle_alpha   90.00
_cell.angle_beta   90.00
_cell.angle_gamma   90.00
#
_symmetry.space_group_name_H-M   'P 1'
#
loop_
_entity.id
_entity.type
_entity.pdbx_description
1 polymer ?
#
loop_
_entity_poly.entity_id
_entity_poly.type
_entity_poly.pdbx_seq_one_letter_code
_entity_poly.pdbx_strand_id
1 'polypeptide(L)'
;MLAHVSAPEMKDDTKGYSMPTDIDYSQNTARLRDTARAMFNRATSTGYVPGFSWSDRFAHWAIRIPLAGLLMYYGLQKFPGALVAPGDYGVPAVLYILAAFAEVLGAVALILGGIFETWRPALGELRLIGDVLTRGGGFAGVAAVLGVIAFFYWGALTIADLQVMALGLSAFFLLRGNNYGSRPAAAYG
;
A
#
# COMPACT_ATOMS: atom_id res chain seq x y z
N MET A 1 -17.61 80.70 28.32
CA MET A 1 -18.32 79.74 29.12
C MET A 1 -17.70 78.37 28.80
N LEU A 2 -16.63 77.97 29.53
CA LEU A 2 -15.87 76.76 29.28
C LEU A 2 -16.33 75.72 30.31
N ALA A 3 -16.93 74.63 29.79
CA ALA A 3 -17.39 73.52 30.62
C ALA A 3 -16.20 72.67 31.04
N HIS A 4 -16.01 72.52 32.30
CA HIS A 4 -15.01 71.66 32.96
C HIS A 4 -15.52 70.23 32.88
N VAL A 5 -14.87 69.40 32.03
CA VAL A 5 -15.12 67.96 31.99
C VAL A 5 -14.24 67.35 33.03
N SER A 6 -14.83 66.80 34.09
CA SER A 6 -14.15 66.04 35.15
C SER A 6 -13.80 64.66 34.58
N ALA A 7 -12.54 64.29 34.65
CA ALA A 7 -12.08 62.94 34.31
C ALA A 7 -12.63 61.89 35.29
N PRO A 8 -13.03 60.71 34.83
CA PRO A 8 -13.48 59.64 35.73
C PRO A 8 -12.31 59.10 36.55
N GLU A 9 -12.51 58.98 37.85
CA GLU A 9 -11.62 58.38 38.85
C GLU A 9 -11.44 56.90 38.53
N MET A 10 -10.22 56.54 38.11
CA MET A 10 -9.85 55.19 37.78
C MET A 10 -9.63 54.42 39.06
N LYS A 11 -10.62 53.59 39.43
CA LYS A 11 -10.57 52.69 40.60
C LYS A 11 -9.49 51.66 40.35
N ASP A 12 -8.43 51.70 41.13
CA ASP A 12 -7.33 50.75 41.10
C ASP A 12 -7.77 49.41 41.76
N ASP A 13 -8.44 48.58 40.98
CA ASP A 13 -8.76 47.22 41.37
C ASP A 13 -7.56 46.26 41.13
N THR A 14 -6.40 46.59 41.67
CA THR A 14 -5.30 45.62 41.80
C THR A 14 -5.60 44.62 42.88
N LYS A 15 -6.70 43.88 42.76
CA LYS A 15 -6.87 42.62 43.45
C LYS A 15 -5.81 41.66 42.95
N GLY A 16 -4.83 41.37 43.81
CA GLY A 16 -3.71 40.51 43.55
C GLY A 16 -4.12 39.19 42.88
N TYR A 17 -3.94 39.14 41.57
CA TYR A 17 -3.86 37.84 40.88
C TYR A 17 -2.55 37.21 41.33
N SER A 18 -2.61 36.40 42.37
CA SER A 18 -1.56 35.44 42.65
C SER A 18 -1.59 34.45 41.50
N MET A 19 -0.65 34.57 40.56
CA MET A 19 -0.44 33.50 39.57
C MET A 19 -0.19 32.20 40.35
N PRO A 20 -0.89 31.11 39.98
CA PRO A 20 -0.57 29.82 40.53
C PRO A 20 0.87 29.47 40.15
N THR A 21 1.78 29.57 41.08
CA THR A 21 3.23 29.36 40.91
C THR A 21 3.60 27.90 40.82
N ASP A 22 2.64 26.99 40.90
CA ASP A 22 2.85 25.54 40.84
C ASP A 22 2.12 24.88 39.67
N ILE A 23 2.35 25.38 38.43
CA ILE A 23 2.08 24.55 37.28
C ILE A 23 3.22 23.54 37.19
N ASP A 24 2.95 22.31 37.61
CA ASP A 24 3.91 21.22 37.53
C ASP A 24 4.13 20.85 36.05
N TYR A 25 5.03 21.60 35.42
CA TYR A 25 5.42 21.38 34.01
C TYR A 25 5.99 19.97 33.78
N SER A 26 6.49 19.32 34.87
CA SER A 26 7.07 17.98 34.78
C SER A 26 5.99 16.94 34.52
N GLN A 27 4.84 17.04 35.16
CA GLN A 27 3.71 16.12 34.95
C GLN A 27 3.05 16.32 33.56
N ASN A 28 2.95 17.57 33.11
CA ASN A 28 2.38 17.85 31.79
C ASN A 28 3.29 17.36 30.66
N THR A 29 4.61 17.53 30.80
CA THR A 29 5.56 17.02 29.79
C THR A 29 5.62 15.48 29.79
N ALA A 30 5.51 14.83 30.95
CA ALA A 30 5.42 13.38 31.04
C ALA A 30 4.15 12.84 30.35
N ARG A 31 2.99 13.42 30.64
CA ARG A 31 1.71 13.05 29.98
C ARG A 31 1.74 13.25 28.46
N LEU A 32 2.30 14.37 27.98
CA LEU A 32 2.44 14.61 26.55
C LEU A 32 3.36 13.59 25.89
N ARG A 33 4.46 13.25 26.53
CA ARG A 33 5.41 12.22 26.04
C ARG A 33 4.77 10.84 25.99
N ASP A 34 4.01 10.45 27.00
CA ASP A 34 3.32 9.16 27.06
C ASP A 34 2.19 9.09 26.03
N THR A 35 1.44 10.18 25.85
CA THR A 35 0.40 10.28 24.81
C THR A 35 1.02 10.19 23.41
N ALA A 36 2.11 10.92 23.15
CA ALA A 36 2.81 10.86 21.86
C ALA A 36 3.39 9.46 21.61
N ARG A 37 3.94 8.81 22.64
CA ARG A 37 4.45 7.43 22.56
C ARG A 37 3.33 6.42 22.29
N ALA A 38 2.19 6.58 22.96
CA ALA A 38 1.01 5.74 22.75
C ALA A 38 0.44 5.93 21.32
N MET A 39 0.38 7.16 20.83
CA MET A 39 -0.03 7.46 19.44
C MET A 39 0.95 6.87 18.42
N PHE A 40 2.26 7.03 18.64
CA PHE A 40 3.30 6.47 17.79
C PHE A 40 3.25 4.94 17.77
N ASN A 41 3.15 4.31 18.94
CA ASN A 41 3.02 2.85 19.02
C ASN A 41 1.74 2.35 18.38
N ARG A 42 0.63 3.09 18.51
CA ARG A 42 -0.64 2.75 17.85
C ARG A 42 -0.52 2.90 16.32
N ALA A 43 0.12 3.95 15.82
CA ALA A 43 0.36 4.16 14.40
C ALA A 43 1.28 3.09 13.81
N THR A 44 2.35 2.71 14.52
CA THR A 44 3.31 1.68 14.06
C THR A 44 2.76 0.26 14.20
N SER A 45 1.97 -0.04 15.24
CA SER A 45 1.39 -1.37 15.44
C SER A 45 0.20 -1.67 14.54
N THR A 46 -0.53 -0.62 14.10
CA THR A 46 -1.73 -0.79 13.27
C THR A 46 -1.49 -0.44 11.80
N GLY A 47 -0.34 0.16 11.45
CA GLY A 47 -0.12 0.75 10.13
C GLY A 47 -1.19 1.80 9.77
N TYR A 48 -1.95 2.29 10.76
CA TYR A 48 -3.10 3.17 10.58
C TYR A 48 -2.68 4.62 10.86
N VAL A 49 -2.62 5.42 9.81
CA VAL A 49 -2.56 6.88 9.92
C VAL A 49 -4.00 7.40 9.97
N PRO A 50 -4.45 7.99 11.10
CA PRO A 50 -5.80 8.55 11.19
C PRO A 50 -6.01 9.62 10.10
N GLY A 51 -7.06 9.48 9.30
CA GLY A 51 -7.42 10.43 8.24
C GLY A 51 -7.22 9.94 6.80
N PHE A 52 -6.50 8.82 6.57
CA PHE A 52 -6.23 8.29 5.24
C PHE A 52 -7.01 6.99 4.91
N SER A 53 -8.12 6.73 5.55
CA SER A 53 -8.89 5.48 5.39
C SER A 53 -9.35 5.21 3.95
N TRP A 54 -9.52 6.27 3.15
CA TRP A 54 -9.93 6.16 1.75
C TRP A 54 -8.74 5.84 0.84
N SER A 55 -7.62 6.53 1.03
CA SER A 55 -6.39 6.28 0.27
C SER A 55 -5.82 4.88 0.53
N ASP A 56 -5.87 4.37 1.76
CA ASP A 56 -5.43 3.01 2.08
C ASP A 56 -6.20 1.94 1.32
N ARG A 57 -7.51 2.16 1.10
CA ARG A 57 -8.35 1.21 0.37
C ARG A 57 -8.00 1.14 -1.12
N PHE A 58 -7.56 2.25 -1.70
CA PHE A 58 -7.31 2.36 -3.13
C PHE A 58 -5.83 2.48 -3.51
N ALA A 59 -4.93 2.73 -2.55
CA ALA A 59 -3.51 2.90 -2.82
C ALA A 59 -2.87 1.69 -3.56
N HIS A 60 -3.30 0.48 -3.22
CA HIS A 60 -2.80 -0.72 -3.88
C HIS A 60 -3.17 -0.81 -5.38
N TRP A 61 -4.26 -0.14 -5.81
CA TRP A 61 -4.66 -0.09 -7.21
C TRP A 61 -3.69 0.69 -8.08
N ALA A 62 -3.04 1.72 -7.52
CA ALA A 62 -2.02 2.50 -8.23
C ALA A 62 -0.84 1.65 -8.70
N ILE A 63 -0.58 0.52 -8.02
CA ILE A 63 0.48 -0.43 -8.37
C ILE A 63 -0.09 -1.63 -9.14
N ARG A 64 -1.27 -2.12 -8.78
CA ARG A 64 -1.89 -3.29 -9.40
C ARG A 64 -2.28 -3.07 -10.85
N ILE A 65 -2.92 -1.94 -11.14
CA ILE A 65 -3.41 -1.66 -12.51
C ILE A 65 -2.25 -1.59 -13.51
N PRO A 66 -1.17 -0.81 -13.29
CA PRO A 66 -0.05 -0.80 -14.20
C PRO A 66 0.63 -2.16 -14.34
N LEU A 67 0.84 -2.89 -13.25
CA LEU A 67 1.47 -4.21 -13.30
C LEU A 67 0.59 -5.22 -14.05
N ALA A 68 -0.70 -5.31 -13.71
CA ALA A 68 -1.62 -6.22 -14.38
C ALA A 68 -1.79 -5.85 -15.87
N GLY A 69 -1.86 -4.55 -16.18
CA GLY A 69 -1.89 -4.07 -17.56
C GLY A 69 -0.65 -4.47 -18.36
N LEU A 70 0.53 -4.35 -17.76
CA LEU A 70 1.80 -4.75 -18.35
C LEU A 70 1.84 -6.26 -18.61
N LEU A 71 1.53 -7.08 -17.61
CA LEU A 71 1.49 -8.54 -17.75
C LEU A 71 0.46 -8.97 -18.78
N MET A 72 -0.73 -8.38 -18.77
CA MET A 72 -1.79 -8.67 -19.74
C MET A 72 -1.32 -8.34 -21.16
N TYR A 73 -0.73 -7.17 -21.36
CA TYR A 73 -0.24 -6.72 -22.65
C TYR A 73 0.81 -7.67 -23.24
N TYR A 74 1.84 -8.00 -22.47
CA TYR A 74 2.91 -8.91 -22.94
C TYR A 74 2.43 -10.36 -23.07
N GLY A 75 1.56 -10.81 -22.17
CA GLY A 75 0.96 -12.13 -22.26
C GLY A 75 0.12 -12.31 -23.53
N LEU A 76 -0.78 -11.35 -23.82
CA LEU A 76 -1.63 -11.40 -25.02
C LEU A 76 -0.82 -11.35 -26.32
N GLN A 77 0.27 -10.60 -26.37
CA GLN A 77 1.16 -10.56 -27.55
C GLN A 77 1.82 -11.90 -27.82
N LYS A 78 2.06 -12.73 -26.82
CA LYS A 78 2.66 -14.06 -26.98
C LYS A 78 1.67 -15.10 -27.50
N PHE A 79 0.36 -14.91 -27.29
CA PHE A 79 -0.64 -15.94 -27.64
C PHE A 79 -0.64 -16.38 -29.12
N PRO A 80 -0.55 -15.50 -30.12
CA PRO A 80 -0.46 -15.94 -31.50
C PRO A 80 0.72 -16.88 -31.73
N GLY A 81 1.91 -16.51 -31.24
CA GLY A 81 3.11 -17.36 -31.33
C GLY A 81 3.04 -18.62 -30.49
N ALA A 82 2.47 -18.54 -29.29
CA ALA A 82 2.32 -19.69 -28.39
C ALA A 82 1.42 -20.79 -28.95
N LEU A 83 0.42 -20.42 -29.76
CA LEU A 83 -0.53 -21.37 -30.36
C LEU A 83 -0.07 -21.93 -31.70
N VAL A 84 0.73 -21.18 -32.48
CA VAL A 84 1.10 -21.54 -33.86
C VAL A 84 2.53 -22.07 -33.96
N ALA A 85 3.50 -21.35 -33.39
CA ALA A 85 4.92 -21.68 -33.57
C ALA A 85 5.74 -21.31 -32.30
N PRO A 86 5.47 -21.93 -31.15
CA PRO A 86 6.10 -21.52 -29.89
C PRO A 86 7.62 -21.74 -29.86
N GLY A 87 8.16 -22.62 -30.71
CA GLY A 87 9.60 -22.91 -30.80
C GLY A 87 10.44 -21.89 -31.59
N ASP A 88 9.80 -20.99 -32.33
CA ASP A 88 10.51 -20.05 -33.24
C ASP A 88 11.22 -18.92 -32.49
N TYR A 89 10.97 -18.77 -31.21
CA TYR A 89 11.49 -17.66 -30.38
C TYR A 89 12.80 -17.99 -29.65
N GLY A 90 13.47 -19.12 -29.98
CA GLY A 90 14.72 -19.52 -29.32
C GLY A 90 14.56 -19.99 -27.88
N VAL A 91 13.33 -20.21 -27.43
CA VAL A 91 12.96 -20.68 -26.09
C VAL A 91 12.23 -22.03 -26.24
N PRO A 92 12.41 -23.01 -25.33
CA PRO A 92 11.61 -24.21 -25.34
C PRO A 92 10.11 -23.93 -25.41
N ALA A 93 9.41 -24.54 -26.36
CA ALA A 93 7.98 -24.28 -26.64
C ALA A 93 7.10 -24.27 -25.39
N VAL A 94 7.32 -25.27 -24.49
CA VAL A 94 6.59 -25.38 -23.23
C VAL A 94 6.78 -24.14 -22.33
N LEU A 95 8.00 -23.64 -22.22
CA LEU A 95 8.29 -22.46 -21.42
C LEU A 95 7.65 -21.19 -21.99
N TYR A 96 7.64 -21.07 -23.33
CA TYR A 96 6.98 -19.94 -23.99
C TYR A 96 5.47 -19.93 -23.75
N ILE A 97 4.83 -21.10 -23.87
CA ILE A 97 3.40 -21.30 -23.60
C ILE A 97 3.09 -20.99 -22.13
N LEU A 98 3.87 -21.58 -21.20
CA LEU A 98 3.68 -21.34 -19.77
C LEU A 98 3.85 -19.86 -19.42
N ALA A 99 4.82 -19.17 -20.00
CA ALA A 99 5.02 -17.73 -19.77
C ALA A 99 3.82 -16.91 -20.25
N ALA A 100 3.28 -17.19 -21.46
CA ALA A 100 2.09 -16.51 -21.98
C ALA A 100 0.88 -16.68 -21.03
N PHE A 101 0.62 -17.91 -20.60
CA PHE A 101 -0.47 -18.18 -19.64
C PHE A 101 -0.21 -17.57 -18.27
N ALA A 102 1.02 -17.65 -17.74
CA ALA A 102 1.37 -17.08 -16.44
C ALA A 102 1.15 -15.56 -16.43
N GLU A 103 1.53 -14.85 -17.49
CA GLU A 103 1.32 -13.41 -17.60
C GLU A 103 -0.17 -13.06 -17.63
N VAL A 104 -0.97 -13.70 -18.47
CA VAL A 104 -2.41 -13.39 -18.56
C VAL A 104 -3.16 -13.79 -17.29
N LEU A 105 -2.97 -15.01 -16.81
CA LEU A 105 -3.65 -15.48 -15.58
C LEU A 105 -3.16 -14.73 -14.35
N GLY A 106 -1.87 -14.39 -14.31
CA GLY A 106 -1.28 -13.57 -13.25
C GLY A 106 -1.90 -12.17 -13.21
N ALA A 107 -2.09 -11.52 -14.36
CA ALA A 107 -2.76 -10.24 -14.45
C ALA A 107 -4.22 -10.32 -13.94
N VAL A 108 -4.98 -11.32 -14.40
CA VAL A 108 -6.36 -11.56 -13.92
C VAL A 108 -6.39 -11.80 -12.43
N ALA A 109 -5.50 -12.64 -11.91
CA ALA A 109 -5.43 -12.95 -10.49
C ALA A 109 -5.11 -11.73 -9.63
N LEU A 110 -4.21 -10.84 -10.09
CA LEU A 110 -3.91 -9.58 -9.41
C LEU A 110 -5.13 -8.66 -9.35
N ILE A 111 -5.88 -8.51 -10.44
CA ILE A 111 -7.09 -7.68 -10.48
C ILE A 111 -8.16 -8.26 -9.56
N LEU A 112 -8.47 -9.57 -9.68
CA LEU A 112 -9.47 -10.22 -8.82
C LEU A 112 -9.05 -10.13 -7.34
N GLY A 113 -7.80 -10.41 -7.02
CA GLY A 113 -7.29 -10.26 -5.66
C GLY A 113 -7.44 -8.83 -5.11
N GLY A 114 -7.26 -7.80 -5.96
CA GLY A 114 -7.51 -6.40 -5.62
C GLY A 114 -8.99 -6.09 -5.35
N ILE A 115 -9.90 -6.66 -6.15
CA ILE A 115 -11.34 -6.54 -5.93
C ILE A 115 -11.71 -7.12 -4.56
N PHE A 116 -11.23 -8.32 -4.24
CA PHE A 116 -11.44 -8.94 -2.93
C PHE A 116 -10.84 -8.12 -1.78
N GLU A 117 -9.70 -7.47 -1.98
CA GLU A 117 -9.12 -6.57 -0.99
C GLU A 117 -9.98 -5.33 -0.76
N THR A 118 -10.50 -4.73 -1.83
CA THR A 118 -11.33 -3.52 -1.76
C THR A 118 -12.67 -3.79 -1.06
N TRP A 119 -13.31 -4.93 -1.33
CA TRP A 119 -14.61 -5.33 -0.77
C TRP A 119 -14.50 -6.18 0.50
N ARG A 120 -13.37 -6.16 1.11
CA ARG A 120 -12.96 -6.89 2.30
C ARG A 120 -14.03 -7.03 3.42
N PRO A 121 -14.80 -5.98 3.79
CA PRO A 121 -15.78 -6.11 4.87
C PRO A 121 -16.93 -7.06 4.59
N ALA A 122 -17.29 -7.22 3.30
CA ALA A 122 -18.47 -7.99 2.88
C ALA A 122 -18.18 -9.49 2.66
N LEU A 123 -16.91 -9.90 2.59
CA LEU A 123 -16.53 -11.20 2.02
C LEU A 123 -16.18 -12.29 3.05
N GLY A 124 -16.15 -11.98 4.35
CA GLY A 124 -15.90 -12.97 5.41
C GLY A 124 -14.74 -13.91 5.13
N GLU A 125 -15.03 -15.20 4.98
CA GLU A 125 -14.04 -16.26 4.74
C GLU A 125 -13.39 -16.22 3.33
N LEU A 126 -14.01 -15.54 2.37
CA LEU A 126 -13.46 -15.38 1.02
C LEU A 126 -12.18 -14.53 0.98
N ARG A 127 -11.78 -13.95 2.10
CA ARG A 127 -10.50 -13.23 2.24
C ARG A 127 -9.29 -14.06 1.83
N LEU A 128 -9.29 -15.34 2.19
CA LEU A 128 -8.19 -16.25 1.86
C LEU A 128 -8.04 -16.37 0.34
N ILE A 129 -9.15 -16.47 -0.38
CA ILE A 129 -9.15 -16.55 -1.84
C ILE A 129 -8.50 -15.30 -2.44
N GLY A 130 -8.87 -14.11 -1.95
CA GLY A 130 -8.26 -12.86 -2.41
C GLY A 130 -6.75 -12.79 -2.16
N ASP A 131 -6.27 -13.29 -1.00
CA ASP A 131 -4.84 -13.34 -0.69
C ASP A 131 -4.11 -14.33 -1.60
N VAL A 132 -4.66 -15.53 -1.77
CA VAL A 132 -4.11 -16.57 -2.66
C VAL A 132 -4.05 -16.06 -4.11
N LEU A 133 -5.09 -15.40 -4.61
CA LEU A 133 -5.09 -14.81 -5.94
C LEU A 133 -4.01 -13.74 -6.09
N THR A 134 -3.85 -12.86 -5.11
CA THR A 134 -2.83 -11.81 -5.15
C THR A 134 -1.42 -12.41 -5.13
N ARG A 135 -1.15 -13.34 -4.22
CA ARG A 135 0.16 -14.01 -4.15
C ARG A 135 0.42 -14.87 -5.38
N GLY A 136 -0.59 -15.59 -5.86
CA GLY A 136 -0.50 -16.39 -7.08
C GLY A 136 -0.22 -15.53 -8.31
N GLY A 137 -0.90 -14.40 -8.45
CA GLY A 137 -0.63 -13.43 -9.52
C GLY A 137 0.77 -12.82 -9.42
N GLY A 138 1.21 -12.47 -8.21
CA GLY A 138 2.58 -12.02 -7.96
C GLY A 138 3.62 -13.09 -8.32
N PHE A 139 3.40 -14.34 -7.92
CA PHE A 139 4.27 -15.46 -8.27
C PHE A 139 4.36 -15.68 -9.79
N ALA A 140 3.22 -15.67 -10.48
CA ALA A 140 3.17 -15.82 -11.92
C ALA A 140 3.95 -14.69 -12.63
N GLY A 141 3.80 -13.44 -12.16
CA GLY A 141 4.57 -12.31 -12.65
C GLY A 141 6.07 -12.46 -12.41
N VAL A 142 6.49 -12.87 -11.20
CA VAL A 142 7.91 -13.13 -10.89
C VAL A 142 8.47 -14.21 -11.82
N ALA A 143 7.79 -15.34 -11.96
CA ALA A 143 8.24 -16.45 -12.78
C ALA A 143 8.36 -16.07 -14.28
N ALA A 144 7.36 -15.37 -14.81
CA ALA A 144 7.35 -14.93 -16.19
C ALA A 144 8.47 -13.91 -16.47
N VAL A 145 8.63 -12.90 -15.62
CA VAL A 145 9.65 -11.85 -15.78
C VAL A 145 11.05 -12.40 -15.60
N LEU A 146 11.28 -13.29 -14.62
CA LEU A 146 12.57 -13.96 -14.47
C LEU A 146 12.91 -14.81 -15.70
N GLY A 147 11.92 -15.50 -16.29
CA GLY A 147 12.09 -16.20 -17.56
C GLY A 147 12.52 -15.27 -18.69
N VAL A 148 11.86 -14.13 -18.84
CA VAL A 148 12.23 -13.13 -19.86
C VAL A 148 13.65 -12.60 -19.64
N ILE A 149 14.01 -12.28 -18.39
CA ILE A 149 15.37 -11.81 -18.07
C ILE A 149 16.41 -12.91 -18.37
N ALA A 150 16.15 -14.14 -17.98
CA ALA A 150 17.09 -15.22 -18.14
C ALA A 150 17.33 -15.57 -19.61
N PHE A 151 16.31 -15.53 -20.46
CA PHE A 151 16.43 -15.93 -21.86
C PHE A 151 16.81 -14.79 -22.81
N PHE A 152 16.39 -13.57 -22.51
CA PHE A 152 16.55 -12.45 -23.47
C PHE A 152 17.50 -11.35 -22.97
N TYR A 153 17.65 -11.19 -21.65
CA TYR A 153 18.42 -10.09 -21.08
C TYR A 153 19.60 -10.55 -20.20
N TRP A 154 19.95 -11.85 -20.26
CA TRP A 154 21.09 -12.35 -19.49
C TRP A 154 22.38 -11.66 -19.92
N GLY A 155 23.03 -10.93 -19.02
CA GLY A 155 24.22 -10.12 -19.29
C GLY A 155 23.96 -8.68 -19.78
N ALA A 156 22.70 -8.29 -20.00
CA ALA A 156 22.30 -6.97 -20.47
C ALA A 156 21.23 -6.33 -19.57
N LEU A 157 21.35 -6.49 -18.25
CA LEU A 157 20.35 -6.01 -17.28
C LEU A 157 20.15 -4.48 -17.31
N THR A 158 21.14 -3.73 -17.79
CA THR A 158 21.06 -2.27 -17.92
C THR A 158 20.02 -1.78 -18.93
N ILE A 159 19.54 -2.66 -19.83
CA ILE A 159 18.47 -2.34 -20.78
C ILE A 159 17.14 -3.02 -20.43
N ALA A 160 17.10 -3.72 -19.30
CA ALA A 160 15.94 -4.46 -18.80
C ALA A 160 15.17 -3.68 -17.71
N ASP A 161 15.21 -2.35 -17.70
CA ASP A 161 14.64 -1.50 -16.63
C ASP A 161 13.18 -1.81 -16.34
N LEU A 162 12.36 -1.97 -17.40
CA LEU A 162 10.94 -2.28 -17.26
C LEU A 162 10.72 -3.67 -16.65
N GLN A 163 11.54 -4.66 -17.03
CA GLN A 163 11.47 -6.02 -16.52
C GLN A 163 11.88 -6.07 -15.05
N VAL A 164 12.94 -5.36 -14.67
CA VAL A 164 13.39 -5.26 -13.27
C VAL A 164 12.31 -4.59 -12.40
N MET A 165 11.68 -3.52 -12.89
CA MET A 165 10.59 -2.87 -12.20
C MET A 165 9.37 -3.81 -12.07
N ALA A 166 8.99 -4.50 -13.13
CA ALA A 166 7.89 -5.47 -13.11
C ALA A 166 8.17 -6.64 -12.17
N LEU A 167 9.43 -7.11 -12.10
CA LEU A 167 9.88 -8.12 -11.15
C LEU A 167 9.71 -7.64 -9.71
N GLY A 168 10.18 -6.44 -9.37
CA GLY A 168 10.03 -5.86 -8.04
C GLY A 168 8.57 -5.71 -7.61
N LEU A 169 7.71 -5.22 -8.50
CA LEU A 169 6.27 -5.08 -8.24
C LEU A 169 5.57 -6.44 -8.09
N SER A 170 5.93 -7.43 -8.90
CA SER A 170 5.40 -8.79 -8.79
C SER A 170 5.84 -9.45 -7.48
N ALA A 171 7.10 -9.32 -7.10
CA ALA A 171 7.64 -9.80 -5.83
C ALA A 171 6.95 -9.11 -4.63
N PHE A 172 6.65 -7.83 -4.73
CA PHE A 172 5.89 -7.11 -3.70
C PHE A 172 4.53 -7.78 -3.45
N PHE A 173 3.76 -8.09 -4.49
CA PHE A 173 2.46 -8.75 -4.32
C PHE A 173 2.58 -10.20 -3.88
N LEU A 174 3.60 -10.92 -4.32
CA LEU A 174 3.89 -12.28 -3.85
C LEU A 174 4.14 -12.30 -2.33
N LEU A 175 4.97 -11.39 -1.84
CA LEU A 175 5.37 -11.35 -0.43
C LEU A 175 4.30 -10.73 0.47
N ARG A 176 3.73 -9.59 0.05
CA ARG A 176 2.73 -8.87 0.83
C ARG A 176 1.38 -9.55 0.83
N GLY A 177 0.93 -10.09 -0.31
CA GLY A 177 -0.45 -10.54 -0.48
C GLY A 177 -1.46 -9.41 -0.27
N ASN A 178 -2.66 -9.74 0.22
CA ASN A 178 -3.71 -8.77 0.54
C ASN A 178 -3.65 -8.25 1.99
N ASN A 179 -2.57 -8.46 2.72
CA ASN A 179 -2.31 -7.95 4.08
C ASN A 179 -3.53 -8.01 5.05
N TYR A 180 -4.23 -9.14 5.07
CA TYR A 180 -5.38 -9.35 5.96
C TYR A 180 -5.00 -9.57 7.43
N GLY A 181 -3.71 -9.76 7.73
CA GLY A 181 -3.25 -10.27 9.03
C GLY A 181 -3.01 -9.25 10.13
N SER A 182 -3.13 -7.94 9.89
CA SER A 182 -2.64 -6.93 10.83
C SER A 182 -3.71 -6.25 11.71
N ARG A 183 -4.99 -6.68 11.66
CA ARG A 183 -6.00 -6.17 12.60
C ARG A 183 -6.29 -7.22 13.66
N PRO A 184 -5.91 -6.98 14.93
CA PRO A 184 -6.38 -7.84 16.02
C PRO A 184 -7.93 -7.79 16.04
N ALA A 185 -8.54 -8.97 16.20
CA ALA A 185 -9.99 -9.16 16.27
C ALA A 185 -10.68 -8.35 17.41
N ALA A 186 -9.91 -7.73 18.29
CA ALA A 186 -10.36 -6.98 19.46
C ALA A 186 -10.98 -5.59 19.16
N ALA A 187 -11.07 -5.16 17.90
CA ALA A 187 -11.61 -3.84 17.59
C ALA A 187 -13.14 -3.82 17.33
N TYR A 188 -13.83 -4.95 17.49
CA TYR A 188 -15.27 -5.09 17.23
C TYR A 188 -16.04 -5.73 18.40
N GLY A 189 -15.51 -5.61 19.64
CA GLY A 189 -16.21 -5.96 20.87
C GLY A 189 -16.83 -4.74 21.54
#